data_93436c559b83e3446b3038ad2682ca88
#
_entry.id   93436c559b83e3446b3038ad2682ca88
#
_cell.length_a   1.000
_cell.length_b   1.000
_cell.length_c   1.000
_cell.angle_alpha   90.00
_cell.angle_beta   90.00
_cell.angle_gamma   90.00
#
_symmetry.space_group_name_H-M   'P 1'
#
loop_
_entity.id
_entity.type
_entity.pdbx_description
1 polymer ?
#
loop_
_entity_poly.entity_id
_entity_poly.type
_entity_poly.pdbx_seq_one_letter_code
_entity_poly.pdbx_strand_id
1 'polypeptide(L)'
;SDLTIAMAEERLGLTLAYHTYTAENYQDKTYDEVCLERARNNSDDLYLLNTDTIVTLGSEGHLADLSGLSCAQNLREVVRTANTVDGKLVAIPQEVVAYGLFVNKDIFDECELSLPNTPEEFLECCRVLKEKGYETPVGANRWWLETFVFAQAYADLYNGGDVAAEVQALNAGETRYSDYMRPGFEFLKTLIGLGYVDAENALVSEAFEGAGEGEDFMAGTCPIVMAYWGAANTDTAYGSPSFDMEVIGFPSARGQMPVLSMTGCAVGERAEHRDEALKVVDVICSDE
;
A
#
# COMPACT_ATOMS: atom_id res chain seq x y z
N SER A 1 -3.23 13.74 -11.57
CA SER A 1 -2.54 14.73 -10.70
C SER A 1 -2.54 16.12 -11.32
N ASP A 2 -2.00 16.33 -12.52
CA ASP A 2 -1.92 17.67 -13.14
C ASP A 2 -3.30 18.29 -13.40
N LEU A 3 -4.30 17.48 -13.78
CA LEU A 3 -5.68 17.93 -13.98
C LEU A 3 -6.33 18.39 -12.67
N THR A 4 -6.12 17.65 -11.58
CA THR A 4 -6.71 17.97 -10.27
C THR A 4 -6.15 19.26 -9.71
N ILE A 5 -4.88 19.53 -9.96
CA ILE A 5 -4.21 20.75 -9.52
C ILE A 5 -4.66 21.94 -10.37
N ALA A 6 -4.68 21.80 -11.69
CA ALA A 6 -5.20 22.85 -12.57
C ALA A 6 -6.66 23.23 -12.23
N MET A 7 -7.47 22.22 -11.86
CA MET A 7 -8.84 22.45 -11.40
C MET A 7 -8.88 23.24 -10.07
N ALA A 8 -7.98 22.94 -9.12
CA ALA A 8 -7.92 23.68 -7.87
C ALA A 8 -7.46 25.13 -8.09
N GLU A 9 -6.47 25.36 -8.95
CA GLU A 9 -6.03 26.72 -9.35
C GLU A 9 -7.17 27.52 -9.96
N GLU A 10 -7.91 26.93 -10.91
CA GLU A 10 -9.04 27.59 -11.56
C GLU A 10 -10.18 27.90 -10.57
N ARG A 11 -10.59 26.92 -9.76
CA ARG A 11 -11.71 27.08 -8.82
C ARG A 11 -11.42 28.08 -7.71
N LEU A 12 -10.17 28.14 -7.24
CA LEU A 12 -9.78 28.98 -6.12
C LEU A 12 -9.14 30.31 -6.54
N GLY A 13 -8.79 30.48 -7.82
CA GLY A 13 -8.10 31.67 -8.33
C GLY A 13 -6.68 31.82 -7.74
N LEU A 14 -6.02 30.68 -7.46
CA LEU A 14 -4.68 30.61 -6.89
C LEU A 14 -3.70 30.13 -7.95
N THR A 15 -2.41 30.31 -7.68
CA THR A 15 -1.32 29.66 -8.42
C THR A 15 -0.55 28.80 -7.43
N LEU A 16 -0.39 27.51 -7.75
CA LEU A 16 0.32 26.54 -6.92
C LEU A 16 1.76 26.40 -7.42
N ALA A 17 2.72 26.74 -6.56
CA ALA A 17 4.14 26.51 -6.83
C ALA A 17 4.51 25.10 -6.36
N TYR A 18 5.13 24.33 -7.25
CA TYR A 18 5.55 22.97 -6.93
C TYR A 18 6.99 22.89 -6.51
N HIS A 19 7.23 22.08 -5.50
CA HIS A 19 8.55 21.56 -5.20
C HIS A 19 8.57 20.06 -5.50
N THR A 20 9.13 19.71 -6.65
CA THR A 20 9.18 18.33 -7.09
C THR A 20 10.43 17.63 -6.57
N TYR A 21 10.24 16.48 -5.93
CA TYR A 21 11.35 15.59 -5.60
C TYR A 21 11.89 14.95 -6.89
N THR A 22 13.18 15.08 -7.09
CA THR A 22 13.90 14.34 -8.12
C THR A 22 15.21 13.82 -7.53
N ALA A 23 15.65 12.64 -7.99
CA ALA A 23 16.94 12.09 -7.57
C ALA A 23 18.12 13.04 -7.87
N GLU A 24 18.01 13.88 -8.91
CA GLU A 24 19.00 14.89 -9.24
C GLU A 24 19.10 15.99 -8.19
N ASN A 25 17.95 16.43 -7.64
CA ASN A 25 17.90 17.51 -6.64
C ASN A 25 18.27 17.03 -5.24
N TYR A 26 18.07 15.73 -4.94
CA TYR A 26 18.20 15.17 -3.59
C TYR A 26 18.97 13.83 -3.59
N GLN A 27 20.09 13.76 -4.30
CA GLN A 27 20.87 12.54 -4.55
C GLN A 27 21.21 11.71 -3.31
N ASP A 28 21.35 12.35 -2.15
CA ASP A 28 21.75 11.70 -0.90
C ASP A 28 20.57 11.48 0.07
N LYS A 29 19.32 11.79 -0.32
CA LYS A 29 18.14 11.72 0.55
C LYS A 29 16.99 10.99 -0.11
N THR A 30 16.27 10.21 0.67
CA THR A 30 14.99 9.63 0.24
C THR A 30 13.89 10.70 0.21
N TYR A 31 12.79 10.37 -0.48
CA TYR A 31 11.60 11.24 -0.51
C TYR A 31 11.10 11.58 0.89
N ASP A 32 11.02 10.60 1.79
CA ASP A 32 10.53 10.79 3.15
C ASP A 32 11.46 11.67 3.97
N GLU A 33 12.78 11.51 3.84
CA GLU A 33 13.75 12.39 4.51
C GLU A 33 13.61 13.85 4.06
N VAL A 34 13.38 14.07 2.76
CA VAL A 34 13.13 15.42 2.22
C VAL A 34 11.83 15.99 2.77
N CYS A 35 10.75 15.22 2.76
CA CYS A 35 9.45 15.65 3.29
C CYS A 35 9.52 16.00 4.79
N LEU A 36 10.18 15.15 5.59
CA LEU A 36 10.41 15.40 7.03
C LEU A 36 11.17 16.70 7.27
N GLU A 37 12.27 16.90 6.55
CA GLU A 37 13.08 18.12 6.70
C GLU A 37 12.29 19.38 6.31
N ARG A 38 11.60 19.35 5.16
CA ARG A 38 10.84 20.50 4.67
C ARG A 38 9.67 20.85 5.57
N ALA A 39 8.93 19.86 6.06
CA ALA A 39 7.79 20.09 6.94
C ALA A 39 8.22 20.63 8.32
N ARG A 40 9.30 20.09 8.89
CA ARG A 40 9.87 20.60 10.15
C ARG A 40 10.37 22.04 10.04
N ASN A 41 10.82 22.44 8.85
CA ASN A 41 11.28 23.80 8.54
C ASN A 41 10.17 24.74 8.05
N ASN A 42 8.92 24.29 7.94
CA ASN A 42 7.82 25.03 7.31
C ASN A 42 8.18 25.56 5.91
N SER A 43 8.79 24.74 5.08
CA SER A 43 9.27 25.16 3.76
C SER A 43 8.17 25.23 2.73
N ASP A 44 7.06 24.51 2.94
CA ASP A 44 5.91 24.46 2.05
C ASP A 44 4.61 24.55 2.86
N ASP A 45 3.53 24.92 2.22
CA ASP A 45 2.21 25.02 2.83
C ASP A 45 1.46 23.67 2.82
N LEU A 46 1.67 22.90 1.75
CA LEU A 46 1.01 21.61 1.50
C LEU A 46 2.05 20.53 1.15
N TYR A 47 1.82 19.33 1.64
CA TYR A 47 2.69 18.16 1.46
C TYR A 47 1.88 16.97 0.95
N LEU A 48 2.47 16.19 0.06
CA LEU A 48 2.02 14.82 -0.24
C LEU A 48 2.94 13.87 0.51
N LEU A 49 2.40 13.10 1.45
CA LEU A 49 3.19 12.32 2.40
C LEU A 49 2.82 10.83 2.38
N ASN A 50 3.82 10.00 2.58
CA ASN A 50 3.62 8.57 2.89
C ASN A 50 3.15 8.39 4.34
N THR A 51 2.51 7.26 4.63
CA THR A 51 1.92 6.96 5.94
C THR A 51 2.89 7.16 7.11
N ASP A 52 4.13 6.67 7.00
CA ASP A 52 5.13 6.79 8.08
C ASP A 52 5.51 8.24 8.37
N THR A 53 5.62 9.04 7.31
CA THR A 53 5.91 10.48 7.41
C THR A 53 4.72 11.24 8.02
N ILE A 54 3.48 10.86 7.67
CA ILE A 54 2.25 11.41 8.27
C ILE A 54 2.23 11.17 9.77
N VAL A 55 2.48 9.94 10.21
CA VAL A 55 2.48 9.58 11.64
C VAL A 55 3.58 10.33 12.38
N THR A 56 4.78 10.40 11.82
CA THR A 56 5.92 11.08 12.43
C THR A 56 5.64 12.57 12.61
N LEU A 57 5.30 13.29 11.53
CA LEU A 57 5.05 14.73 11.56
C LEU A 57 3.78 15.09 12.36
N GLY A 58 2.75 14.24 12.31
CA GLY A 58 1.56 14.39 13.12
C GLY A 58 1.86 14.34 14.63
N SER A 59 2.64 13.34 15.07
CA SER A 59 3.06 13.18 16.46
C SER A 59 3.96 14.32 16.95
N GLU A 60 4.76 14.88 16.04
CA GLU A 60 5.60 16.07 16.33
C GLU A 60 4.79 17.39 16.33
N GLY A 61 3.52 17.37 15.91
CA GLY A 61 2.65 18.56 15.84
C GLY A 61 2.96 19.50 14.68
N HIS A 62 3.56 19.01 13.61
CA HIS A 62 3.88 19.79 12.42
C HIS A 62 2.74 19.87 11.41
N LEU A 63 1.70 19.03 11.53
CA LEU A 63 0.58 18.98 10.61
C LEU A 63 -0.71 19.54 11.22
N ALA A 64 -1.48 20.22 10.38
CA ALA A 64 -2.76 20.82 10.74
C ALA A 64 -3.86 19.77 10.87
N ASP A 65 -4.88 20.04 11.71
CA ASP A 65 -6.10 19.26 11.79
C ASP A 65 -7.01 19.54 10.59
N LEU A 66 -7.31 18.51 9.81
CA LEU A 66 -8.12 18.54 8.60
C LEU A 66 -9.56 18.02 8.84
N SER A 67 -9.92 17.68 10.07
CA SER A 67 -11.23 17.08 10.41
C SER A 67 -12.43 17.96 10.05
N GLY A 68 -12.21 19.28 9.91
CA GLY A 68 -13.24 20.26 9.53
C GLY A 68 -13.49 20.40 8.03
N LEU A 69 -12.69 19.76 7.18
CA LEU A 69 -12.85 19.84 5.72
C LEU A 69 -14.04 19.02 5.23
N SER A 70 -14.67 19.46 4.12
CA SER A 70 -15.82 18.76 3.56
C SER A 70 -15.43 17.39 3.00
N CYS A 71 -14.28 17.28 2.34
CA CYS A 71 -13.74 16.00 1.85
C CYS A 71 -13.47 14.99 2.97
N ALA A 72 -13.19 15.46 4.19
CA ALA A 72 -12.99 14.59 5.35
C ALA A 72 -14.25 13.83 5.77
N GLN A 73 -15.45 14.36 5.48
CA GLN A 73 -16.71 13.76 5.93
C GLN A 73 -17.01 12.42 5.22
N ASN A 74 -16.50 12.23 4.02
CA ASN A 74 -16.75 11.04 3.19
C ASN A 74 -15.70 9.93 3.38
N LEU A 75 -14.68 10.15 4.22
CA LEU A 75 -13.66 9.14 4.48
C LEU A 75 -14.24 7.90 5.16
N ARG A 76 -13.89 6.73 4.63
CA ARG A 76 -14.15 5.45 5.29
C ARG A 76 -13.40 5.41 6.63
N GLU A 77 -13.99 4.75 7.63
CA GLU A 77 -13.43 4.72 8.98
C GLU A 77 -12.00 4.19 9.03
N VAL A 78 -11.67 3.14 8.30
CA VAL A 78 -10.31 2.58 8.22
C VAL A 78 -9.30 3.61 7.69
N VAL A 79 -9.69 4.39 6.70
CA VAL A 79 -8.86 5.44 6.10
C VAL A 79 -8.68 6.62 7.06
N ARG A 80 -9.78 7.05 7.69
CA ARG A 80 -9.76 8.11 8.71
C ARG A 80 -8.85 7.71 9.89
N THR A 81 -9.01 6.50 10.41
CA THR A 81 -8.22 5.99 11.54
C THR A 81 -6.73 5.98 11.22
N ALA A 82 -6.35 5.50 10.04
CA ALA A 82 -4.95 5.43 9.61
C ALA A 82 -4.28 6.81 9.45
N ASN A 83 -5.06 7.88 9.23
CA ASN A 83 -4.57 9.25 9.07
C ASN A 83 -4.86 10.15 10.29
N THR A 84 -5.31 9.55 11.40
CA THR A 84 -5.57 10.27 12.66
C THR A 84 -4.42 10.03 13.63
N VAL A 85 -3.79 11.11 14.06
CA VAL A 85 -2.68 11.10 15.03
C VAL A 85 -3.05 12.00 16.20
N ASP A 86 -2.98 11.50 17.42
CA ASP A 86 -3.33 12.21 18.66
C ASP A 86 -4.73 12.86 18.60
N GLY A 87 -5.69 12.17 17.98
CA GLY A 87 -7.09 12.60 17.84
C GLY A 87 -7.34 13.65 16.75
N LYS A 88 -6.34 14.02 15.96
CA LYS A 88 -6.44 14.94 14.82
C LYS A 88 -6.32 14.18 13.51
N LEU A 89 -7.20 14.47 12.55
CA LEU A 89 -7.04 14.00 11.17
C LEU A 89 -6.00 14.87 10.48
N VAL A 90 -4.78 14.35 10.32
CA VAL A 90 -3.62 15.15 9.86
C VAL A 90 -3.29 14.99 8.39
N ALA A 91 -3.96 14.07 7.70
CA ALA A 91 -3.86 13.95 6.24
C ALA A 91 -5.17 13.45 5.63
N ILE A 92 -5.43 13.83 4.38
CA ILE A 92 -6.52 13.28 3.55
C ILE A 92 -5.86 12.47 2.43
N PRO A 93 -6.09 11.15 2.33
CA PRO A 93 -5.53 10.34 1.25
C PRO A 93 -6.01 10.82 -0.11
N GLN A 94 -5.06 11.07 -1.00
CA GLN A 94 -5.31 11.31 -2.41
C GLN A 94 -5.42 9.98 -3.17
N GLU A 95 -4.67 8.99 -2.71
CA GLU A 95 -4.63 7.65 -3.29
C GLU A 95 -4.60 6.59 -2.19
N VAL A 96 -5.36 5.53 -2.42
CA VAL A 96 -5.30 4.29 -1.61
C VAL A 96 -4.98 3.15 -2.56
N VAL A 97 -3.83 2.55 -2.35
CA VAL A 97 -3.37 1.39 -3.12
C VAL A 97 -3.59 0.13 -2.31
N ALA A 98 -4.26 -0.86 -2.88
CA ALA A 98 -4.43 -2.17 -2.28
C ALA A 98 -3.49 -3.17 -2.95
N TYR A 99 -2.79 -3.96 -2.15
CA TYR A 99 -1.93 -5.05 -2.57
C TYR A 99 -2.58 -6.39 -2.25
N GLY A 100 -2.39 -7.35 -3.15
CA GLY A 100 -2.91 -8.70 -3.02
C GLY A 100 -2.33 -9.62 -4.08
N LEU A 101 -3.15 -10.52 -4.58
CA LEU A 101 -2.76 -11.51 -5.58
C LEU A 101 -3.60 -11.33 -6.84
N PHE A 102 -2.93 -11.43 -8.00
CA PHE A 102 -3.57 -11.72 -9.27
C PHE A 102 -3.48 -13.20 -9.53
N VAL A 103 -4.59 -13.80 -9.91
CA VAL A 103 -4.71 -15.24 -10.14
C VAL A 103 -5.19 -15.48 -11.58
N ASN A 104 -4.48 -16.32 -12.31
CA ASN A 104 -4.93 -16.79 -13.59
C ASN A 104 -6.05 -17.82 -13.35
N LYS A 105 -7.30 -17.38 -13.54
CA LYS A 105 -8.49 -18.16 -13.23
C LYS A 105 -8.63 -19.36 -14.15
N ASP A 106 -8.22 -19.23 -15.42
CA ASP A 106 -8.28 -20.35 -16.39
C ASP A 106 -7.40 -21.51 -15.92
N ILE A 107 -6.19 -21.23 -15.42
CA ILE A 107 -5.30 -22.26 -14.85
C ILE A 107 -5.91 -22.89 -13.60
N PHE A 108 -6.52 -22.07 -12.73
CA PHE A 108 -7.17 -22.56 -11.52
C PHE A 108 -8.34 -23.50 -11.88
N ASP A 109 -9.15 -23.15 -12.87
CA ASP A 109 -10.27 -23.98 -13.32
C ASP A 109 -9.79 -25.27 -13.99
N GLU A 110 -8.76 -25.23 -14.81
CA GLU A 110 -8.12 -26.42 -15.39
C GLU A 110 -7.52 -27.37 -14.33
N CYS A 111 -7.07 -26.80 -13.22
CA CYS A 111 -6.53 -27.55 -12.08
C CYS A 111 -7.59 -27.93 -11.04
N GLU A 112 -8.86 -27.60 -11.26
CA GLU A 112 -9.97 -27.82 -10.33
C GLU A 112 -9.76 -27.16 -8.96
N LEU A 113 -9.11 -25.97 -8.95
CA LEU A 113 -8.79 -25.20 -7.75
C LEU A 113 -9.82 -24.10 -7.48
N SER A 114 -10.14 -23.90 -6.22
CA SER A 114 -10.84 -22.72 -5.73
C SER A 114 -9.84 -21.64 -5.32
N LEU A 115 -10.28 -20.36 -5.33
CA LEU A 115 -9.48 -19.25 -4.82
C LEU A 115 -9.23 -19.43 -3.32
N PRO A 116 -7.97 -19.35 -2.86
CA PRO A 116 -7.62 -19.59 -1.47
C PRO A 116 -8.03 -18.41 -0.55
N ASN A 117 -8.55 -18.74 0.63
CA ASN A 117 -8.89 -17.78 1.67
C ASN A 117 -7.92 -17.85 2.85
N THR A 118 -7.33 -19.03 3.09
CA THR A 118 -6.44 -19.28 4.22
C THR A 118 -5.03 -19.63 3.74
N PRO A 119 -4.01 -19.50 4.60
CA PRO A 119 -2.65 -19.93 4.31
C PRO A 119 -2.56 -21.39 3.89
N GLU A 120 -3.33 -22.27 4.54
CA GLU A 120 -3.37 -23.70 4.24
C GLU A 120 -3.95 -23.98 2.86
N GLU A 121 -5.05 -23.31 2.50
CA GLU A 121 -5.63 -23.40 1.16
C GLU A 121 -4.67 -22.88 0.10
N PHE A 122 -3.94 -21.81 0.39
CA PHE A 122 -2.93 -21.26 -0.52
C PHE A 122 -1.77 -22.24 -0.76
N LEU A 123 -1.26 -22.88 0.30
CA LEU A 123 -0.23 -23.91 0.18
C LEU A 123 -0.71 -25.10 -0.62
N GLU A 124 -1.97 -25.52 -0.45
CA GLU A 124 -2.55 -26.61 -1.23
C GLU A 124 -2.70 -26.24 -2.72
N CYS A 125 -3.15 -25.03 -3.03
CA CYS A 125 -3.15 -24.54 -4.41
C CYS A 125 -1.74 -24.58 -5.02
N CYS A 126 -0.73 -24.05 -4.32
CA CYS A 126 0.65 -24.07 -4.80
C CYS A 126 1.17 -25.50 -5.01
N ARG A 127 0.83 -26.44 -4.11
CA ARG A 127 1.20 -27.85 -4.25
C ARG A 127 0.62 -28.46 -5.52
N VAL A 128 -0.69 -28.29 -5.74
CA VAL A 128 -1.37 -28.82 -6.93
C VAL A 128 -0.81 -28.19 -8.21
N LEU A 129 -0.65 -26.88 -8.23
CA LEU A 129 -0.07 -26.17 -9.37
C LEU A 129 1.35 -26.70 -9.71
N LYS A 130 2.18 -26.92 -8.70
CA LYS A 130 3.51 -27.49 -8.89
C LYS A 130 3.48 -28.90 -9.45
N GLU A 131 2.56 -29.76 -8.99
CA GLU A 131 2.34 -31.09 -9.54
C GLU A 131 1.82 -31.07 -10.99
N LYS A 132 1.16 -30.00 -11.40
CA LYS A 132 0.72 -29.78 -12.79
C LYS A 132 1.80 -29.19 -13.70
N GLY A 133 3.00 -28.92 -13.18
CA GLY A 133 4.16 -28.48 -13.95
C GLY A 133 4.51 -26.99 -13.82
N TYR A 134 3.82 -26.24 -12.98
CA TYR A 134 4.20 -24.87 -12.63
C TYR A 134 5.26 -24.91 -11.52
N GLU A 135 6.53 -24.98 -11.89
CA GLU A 135 7.63 -25.22 -10.94
C GLU A 135 7.68 -24.17 -9.82
N THR A 136 7.42 -22.91 -10.18
CA THR A 136 7.34 -21.78 -9.24
C THR A 136 5.99 -21.11 -9.42
N PRO A 137 4.93 -21.59 -8.74
CA PRO A 137 3.56 -21.15 -9.00
C PRO A 137 3.26 -19.71 -8.60
N VAL A 138 4.11 -19.07 -7.80
CA VAL A 138 3.89 -17.71 -7.29
C VAL A 138 5.04 -16.81 -7.73
N GLY A 139 4.73 -15.86 -8.60
CA GLY A 139 5.61 -14.77 -8.99
C GLY A 139 5.60 -13.66 -7.94
N ALA A 140 6.77 -13.18 -7.57
CA ALA A 140 6.93 -12.10 -6.62
C ALA A 140 8.26 -11.38 -6.81
N ASN A 141 8.31 -10.13 -6.34
CA ASN A 141 9.56 -9.41 -6.10
C ASN A 141 9.71 -9.14 -4.59
N ARG A 142 10.82 -8.57 -4.18
CA ARG A 142 11.12 -8.34 -2.75
C ARG A 142 10.04 -7.52 -2.04
N TRP A 143 9.49 -6.50 -2.70
CA TRP A 143 8.47 -5.61 -2.13
C TRP A 143 7.15 -6.35 -1.87
N TRP A 144 6.76 -7.22 -2.80
CA TRP A 144 5.55 -8.01 -2.66
C TRP A 144 5.68 -9.10 -1.60
N LEU A 145 6.89 -9.67 -1.44
CA LEU A 145 7.16 -10.62 -0.35
C LEU A 145 7.04 -9.96 1.03
N GLU A 146 7.55 -8.76 1.19
CA GLU A 146 7.37 -7.97 2.42
C GLU A 146 5.89 -7.70 2.69
N THR A 147 5.14 -7.26 1.67
CA THR A 147 3.70 -6.98 1.78
C THR A 147 2.92 -8.23 2.17
N PHE A 148 3.28 -9.39 1.65
CA PHE A 148 2.67 -10.65 2.03
C PHE A 148 2.91 -11.01 3.51
N VAL A 149 4.11 -10.77 4.03
CA VAL A 149 4.41 -10.93 5.45
C VAL A 149 3.56 -10.01 6.31
N PHE A 150 3.38 -8.76 5.90
CA PHE A 150 2.52 -7.81 6.60
C PHE A 150 1.05 -8.24 6.61
N ALA A 151 0.54 -8.82 5.53
CA ALA A 151 -0.83 -9.32 5.48
C ALA A 151 -1.09 -10.38 6.57
N GLN A 152 -0.13 -11.25 6.83
CA GLN A 152 -0.22 -12.25 7.90
C GLN A 152 -0.18 -11.60 9.30
N ALA A 153 0.76 -10.66 9.51
CA ALA A 153 0.92 -9.94 10.76
C ALA A 153 -0.30 -9.08 11.09
N TYR A 154 -0.78 -8.33 10.12
CA TYR A 154 -1.87 -7.40 10.33
C TYR A 154 -3.24 -8.08 10.46
N ALA A 155 -3.38 -9.30 9.95
CA ALA A 155 -4.61 -10.07 10.09
C ALA A 155 -5.05 -10.19 11.55
N ASP A 156 -4.13 -10.50 12.45
CA ASP A 156 -4.42 -10.62 13.88
C ASP A 156 -4.42 -9.27 14.59
N LEU A 157 -3.51 -8.37 14.25
CA LEU A 157 -3.42 -7.05 14.87
C LEU A 157 -4.69 -6.20 14.62
N TYR A 158 -5.16 -6.16 13.35
CA TYR A 158 -6.28 -5.28 12.97
C TYR A 158 -7.66 -5.94 13.00
N ASN A 159 -7.75 -7.25 13.08
CA ASN A 159 -9.03 -7.97 13.09
C ASN A 159 -9.23 -8.87 14.32
N GLY A 160 -8.26 -8.91 15.21
CA GLY A 160 -8.28 -9.83 16.36
C GLY A 160 -9.06 -9.35 17.59
N GLY A 161 -9.37 -8.05 17.69
CA GLY A 161 -9.99 -7.51 18.90
C GLY A 161 -9.94 -5.98 18.97
N ASP A 162 -9.55 -5.43 20.11
CA ASP A 162 -9.40 -3.99 20.33
C ASP A 162 -8.05 -3.50 19.78
N VAL A 163 -8.05 -3.06 18.52
CA VAL A 163 -6.86 -2.55 17.82
C VAL A 163 -6.19 -1.41 18.59
N ALA A 164 -6.97 -0.52 19.21
CA ALA A 164 -6.42 0.61 19.95
C ALA A 164 -5.64 0.14 21.18
N ALA A 165 -6.14 -0.86 21.90
CA ALA A 165 -5.44 -1.46 23.03
C ALA A 165 -4.18 -2.19 22.60
N GLU A 166 -4.20 -2.92 21.49
CA GLU A 166 -3.02 -3.60 20.94
C GLU A 166 -1.93 -2.63 20.52
N VAL A 167 -2.28 -1.55 19.80
CA VAL A 167 -1.34 -0.49 19.42
C VAL A 167 -0.78 0.21 20.66
N GLN A 168 -1.60 0.45 21.68
CA GLN A 168 -1.16 1.03 22.94
C GLN A 168 -0.17 0.13 23.68
N ALA A 169 -0.41 -1.18 23.74
CA ALA A 169 0.49 -2.16 24.32
C ALA A 169 1.84 -2.24 23.56
N LEU A 170 1.81 -2.16 22.22
CA LEU A 170 3.01 -2.07 21.39
C LEU A 170 3.83 -0.80 21.72
N ASN A 171 3.18 0.35 21.77
CA ASN A 171 3.82 1.63 22.08
C ASN A 171 4.39 1.68 23.51
N ALA A 172 3.73 1.00 24.45
CA ALA A 172 4.20 0.85 25.83
C ALA A 172 5.34 -0.18 26.00
N GLY A 173 5.64 -0.96 24.94
CA GLY A 173 6.62 -2.04 24.99
C GLY A 173 6.16 -3.28 25.76
N GLU A 174 4.86 -3.41 26.00
CA GLU A 174 4.25 -4.56 26.67
C GLU A 174 4.16 -5.77 25.75
N THR A 175 4.01 -5.54 24.45
CA THR A 175 4.06 -6.53 23.37
C THR A 175 5.18 -6.19 22.41
N ARG A 176 5.60 -7.17 21.59
CA ARG A 176 6.67 -6.97 20.60
C ARG A 176 6.11 -7.05 19.19
N TYR A 177 6.47 -6.11 18.35
CA TYR A 177 6.11 -6.15 16.92
C TYR A 177 6.57 -7.44 16.24
N SER A 178 7.75 -7.98 16.65
CA SER A 178 8.26 -9.26 16.16
C SER A 178 7.33 -10.44 16.39
N ASP A 179 6.50 -10.40 17.43
CA ASP A 179 5.58 -11.50 17.73
C ASP A 179 4.41 -11.53 16.75
N TYR A 180 3.94 -10.36 16.30
CA TYR A 180 2.96 -10.23 15.21
C TYR A 180 3.54 -10.61 13.85
N MET A 181 4.80 -10.24 13.58
CA MET A 181 5.45 -10.51 12.29
C MET A 181 5.87 -11.97 12.10
N ARG A 182 6.11 -12.69 13.20
CA ARG A 182 6.63 -14.07 13.17
C ARG A 182 5.81 -15.02 12.27
N PRO A 183 4.47 -15.10 12.37
CA PRO A 183 3.68 -15.99 11.52
C PRO A 183 3.89 -15.71 10.03
N GLY A 184 3.98 -14.45 9.64
CA GLY A 184 4.23 -14.06 8.26
C GLY A 184 5.60 -14.51 7.75
N PHE A 185 6.64 -14.32 8.53
CA PHE A 185 7.98 -14.79 8.18
C PHE A 185 8.08 -16.32 8.13
N GLU A 186 7.42 -17.03 9.05
CA GLU A 186 7.39 -18.50 9.04
C GLU A 186 6.64 -19.03 7.81
N PHE A 187 5.56 -18.35 7.42
CA PHE A 187 4.82 -18.71 6.23
C PHE A 187 5.64 -18.44 4.96
N LEU A 188 6.28 -17.27 4.84
CA LEU A 188 7.18 -16.96 3.73
C LEU A 188 8.33 -17.97 3.64
N LYS A 189 8.93 -18.32 4.76
CA LYS A 189 9.98 -19.37 4.82
C LYS A 189 9.46 -20.72 4.31
N THR A 190 8.20 -21.04 4.58
CA THR A 190 7.56 -22.27 4.08
C THR A 190 7.38 -22.21 2.56
N LEU A 191 6.91 -21.09 2.01
CA LEU A 191 6.75 -20.91 0.55
C LEU A 191 8.07 -21.07 -0.18
N ILE A 192 9.13 -20.42 0.32
CA ILE A 192 10.48 -20.50 -0.24
C ILE A 192 11.03 -21.92 -0.11
N GLY A 193 10.90 -22.53 1.07
CA GLY A 193 11.41 -23.88 1.35
C GLY A 193 10.76 -24.97 0.51
N LEU A 194 9.49 -24.79 0.11
CA LEU A 194 8.78 -25.70 -0.80
C LEU A 194 9.01 -25.35 -2.28
N GLY A 195 9.73 -24.26 -2.57
CA GLY A 195 9.99 -23.78 -3.91
C GLY A 195 8.74 -23.28 -4.63
N TYR A 196 7.79 -22.70 -3.87
CA TYR A 196 6.59 -22.05 -4.45
C TYR A 196 6.86 -20.62 -4.88
N VAL A 197 7.89 -20.00 -4.32
CA VAL A 197 8.44 -18.69 -4.67
C VAL A 197 9.92 -18.83 -4.95
N ASP A 198 10.41 -18.23 -6.03
CA ASP A 198 11.84 -18.09 -6.32
C ASP A 198 12.37 -16.83 -5.60
N ALA A 199 12.95 -17.05 -4.41
CA ALA A 199 13.48 -15.97 -3.60
C ALA A 199 14.73 -15.32 -4.20
N GLU A 200 15.56 -16.07 -4.93
CA GLU A 200 16.78 -15.53 -5.56
C GLU A 200 16.37 -14.56 -6.68
N ASN A 201 15.44 -14.97 -7.54
CA ASN A 201 14.91 -14.10 -8.58
C ASN A 201 14.16 -12.89 -8.00
N ALA A 202 13.33 -13.09 -6.98
CA ALA A 202 12.60 -12.01 -6.33
C ALA A 202 13.52 -10.93 -5.72
N LEU A 203 14.70 -11.31 -5.20
CA LEU A 203 15.64 -10.36 -4.59
C LEU A 203 16.42 -9.54 -5.62
N VAL A 204 16.66 -10.08 -6.82
CA VAL A 204 17.42 -9.37 -7.89
C VAL A 204 16.49 -8.61 -8.83
N SER A 205 15.20 -8.90 -8.81
CA SER A 205 14.20 -8.19 -9.60
C SER A 205 14.05 -6.76 -9.08
N GLU A 206 14.56 -5.79 -9.86
CA GLU A 206 14.35 -4.37 -9.56
C GLU A 206 12.91 -3.97 -9.96
N ALA A 207 12.07 -3.96 -9.03
CA ALA A 207 10.63 -4.15 -8.98
C ALA A 207 9.73 -3.15 -9.71
N PHE A 208 10.20 -2.16 -10.37
CA PHE A 208 9.32 -1.17 -11.01
C PHE A 208 9.37 -1.12 -12.54
N GLU A 209 10.30 -1.81 -13.16
CA GLU A 209 10.49 -1.81 -14.61
C GLU A 209 10.45 -3.23 -15.18
N GLY A 210 9.28 -3.91 -15.09
CA GLY A 210 9.10 -5.18 -15.80
C GLY A 210 9.89 -6.32 -15.17
N ALA A 211 9.63 -6.59 -13.92
CA ALA A 211 10.08 -7.80 -13.28
C ALA A 211 9.48 -9.02 -14.02
N GLY A 212 10.30 -10.02 -14.29
CA GLY A 212 9.94 -11.20 -15.10
C GLY A 212 8.69 -11.93 -14.61
N GLU A 213 8.33 -11.81 -13.32
CA GLU A 213 7.10 -12.37 -12.77
C GLU A 213 5.82 -11.82 -13.42
N GLY A 214 5.81 -10.55 -13.80
CA GLY A 214 4.70 -9.93 -14.53
C GLY A 214 4.59 -10.45 -15.96
N GLU A 215 5.72 -10.57 -16.65
CA GLU A 215 5.79 -11.13 -18.00
C GLU A 215 5.36 -12.59 -18.00
N ASP A 216 5.84 -13.39 -17.05
CA ASP A 216 5.48 -14.80 -16.89
C ASP A 216 4.00 -14.98 -16.56
N PHE A 217 3.42 -14.12 -15.70
CA PHE A 217 2.00 -14.12 -15.43
C PHE A 217 1.18 -13.81 -16.68
N MET A 218 1.53 -12.75 -17.40
CA MET A 218 0.82 -12.36 -18.64
C MET A 218 0.99 -13.36 -19.78
N ALA A 219 2.10 -14.11 -19.79
CA ALA A 219 2.31 -15.23 -20.72
C ALA A 219 1.54 -16.51 -20.30
N GLY A 220 0.90 -16.52 -19.14
CA GLY A 220 0.18 -17.68 -18.61
C GLY A 220 1.10 -18.80 -18.09
N THR A 221 2.37 -18.51 -17.83
CA THR A 221 3.34 -19.47 -17.30
C THR A 221 3.49 -19.42 -15.79
N CYS A 222 3.06 -18.31 -15.15
CA CYS A 222 2.98 -18.14 -13.70
C CYS A 222 1.51 -18.01 -13.29
N PRO A 223 0.94 -18.95 -12.50
CA PRO A 223 -0.47 -18.95 -12.14
C PRO A 223 -0.90 -17.84 -11.20
N ILE A 224 0.01 -17.39 -10.32
CA ILE A 224 -0.28 -16.41 -9.27
C ILE A 224 0.85 -15.38 -9.27
N VAL A 225 0.50 -14.10 -9.17
CA VAL A 225 1.50 -13.04 -8.95
C VAL A 225 1.05 -12.11 -7.83
N MET A 226 1.99 -11.69 -7.00
CA MET A 226 1.77 -10.66 -6.00
C MET A 226 1.86 -9.29 -6.66
N ALA A 227 0.82 -8.45 -6.53
CA ALA A 227 0.79 -7.14 -7.16
C ALA A 227 -0.12 -6.15 -6.43
N TYR A 228 -0.11 -4.90 -6.86
CA TYR A 228 -1.08 -3.91 -6.43
C TYR A 228 -2.31 -3.90 -7.36
N TRP A 229 -3.50 -3.78 -6.79
CA TRP A 229 -4.75 -3.96 -7.53
C TRP A 229 -4.97 -2.92 -8.64
N GLY A 230 -4.46 -1.71 -8.46
CA GLY A 230 -4.53 -0.66 -9.48
C GLY A 230 -3.90 -1.06 -10.82
N ALA A 231 -2.95 -1.98 -10.82
CA ALA A 231 -2.33 -2.48 -12.05
C ALA A 231 -3.31 -3.18 -12.99
N ALA A 232 -4.39 -3.76 -12.47
CA ALA A 232 -5.43 -4.40 -13.29
C ALA A 232 -6.27 -3.44 -14.13
N ASN A 233 -6.30 -2.14 -13.78
CA ASN A 233 -7.16 -1.14 -14.39
C ASN A 233 -6.40 -0.09 -15.23
N THR A 234 -5.12 -0.26 -15.41
CA THR A 234 -4.26 0.69 -16.14
C THR A 234 -3.67 0.02 -17.38
N ASP A 235 -3.15 0.81 -18.32
CA ASP A 235 -2.35 0.32 -19.46
C ASP A 235 -0.97 -0.22 -18.99
N THR A 236 -0.95 -0.90 -17.86
CA THR A 236 0.21 -1.56 -17.29
C THR A 236 0.31 -2.99 -17.78
N ALA A 237 1.39 -3.68 -17.38
CA ALA A 237 1.65 -5.06 -17.74
C ALA A 237 0.50 -6.03 -17.43
N TYR A 238 -0.39 -5.71 -16.48
CA TYR A 238 -1.51 -6.58 -16.06
C TYR A 238 -2.88 -6.15 -16.58
N GLY A 239 -2.97 -5.06 -17.35
CA GLY A 239 -4.25 -4.43 -17.70
C GLY A 239 -5.12 -5.15 -18.71
N SER A 240 -4.59 -6.13 -19.48
CA SER A 240 -5.34 -6.82 -20.52
C SER A 240 -4.78 -8.24 -20.75
N PRO A 241 -4.89 -9.15 -19.78
CA PRO A 241 -4.48 -10.54 -19.97
C PRO A 241 -5.35 -11.24 -21.05
N SER A 242 -4.79 -12.26 -21.68
CA SER A 242 -5.53 -13.11 -22.66
C SER A 242 -6.36 -14.20 -22.00
N PHE A 243 -6.41 -14.25 -20.68
CA PHE A 243 -7.10 -15.21 -19.84
C PHE A 243 -7.98 -14.49 -18.81
N ASP A 244 -8.88 -15.22 -18.17
CA ASP A 244 -9.69 -14.70 -17.07
C ASP A 244 -8.82 -14.50 -15.82
N MET A 245 -8.82 -13.28 -15.28
CA MET A 245 -7.98 -12.88 -14.15
C MET A 245 -8.85 -12.47 -12.96
N GLU A 246 -8.58 -13.10 -11.83
CA GLU A 246 -9.16 -12.70 -10.55
C GLU A 246 -8.15 -11.95 -9.68
N VAL A 247 -8.65 -10.95 -8.95
CA VAL A 247 -7.86 -10.15 -8.02
C VAL A 247 -8.38 -10.39 -6.61
N ILE A 248 -7.52 -10.94 -5.75
CA ILE A 248 -7.88 -11.32 -4.39
C ILE A 248 -6.94 -10.69 -3.36
N GLY A 249 -7.40 -10.62 -2.10
CA GLY A 249 -6.51 -10.29 -0.97
C GLY A 249 -5.52 -11.42 -0.68
N PHE A 250 -4.50 -11.13 0.12
CA PHE A 250 -3.61 -12.18 0.60
C PHE A 250 -4.36 -13.14 1.52
N PRO A 251 -4.26 -14.46 1.32
CA PRO A 251 -4.80 -15.45 2.25
C PRO A 251 -4.21 -15.29 3.65
N SER A 252 -5.06 -15.22 4.65
CA SER A 252 -4.65 -15.05 6.06
C SER A 252 -5.51 -15.89 6.99
N ALA A 253 -5.14 -15.97 8.27
CA ALA A 253 -5.92 -16.63 9.30
C ALA A 253 -7.34 -16.03 9.47
N ARG A 254 -7.58 -14.84 8.92
CA ARG A 254 -8.87 -14.12 8.96
C ARG A 254 -9.56 -14.05 7.59
N GLY A 255 -9.15 -14.88 6.63
CA GLY A 255 -9.61 -14.84 5.26
C GLY A 255 -8.71 -13.99 4.38
N GLN A 256 -9.20 -13.59 3.21
CA GLN A 256 -8.46 -12.77 2.29
C GLN A 256 -8.31 -11.33 2.83
N MET A 257 -7.09 -10.83 2.92
CA MET A 257 -6.77 -9.47 3.36
C MET A 257 -5.92 -8.72 2.36
N PRO A 258 -6.38 -7.58 1.83
CA PRO A 258 -5.49 -6.66 1.14
C PRO A 258 -4.62 -5.92 2.15
N VAL A 259 -3.40 -5.59 1.74
CA VAL A 259 -2.58 -4.60 2.45
C VAL A 259 -2.78 -3.25 1.77
N LEU A 260 -3.11 -2.24 2.55
CA LEU A 260 -3.36 -0.90 2.04
C LEU A 260 -2.14 -0.01 2.27
N SER A 261 -1.74 0.69 1.23
CA SER A 261 -0.80 1.80 1.29
C SER A 261 -1.49 3.09 0.86
N MET A 262 -1.15 4.18 1.52
CA MET A 262 -1.80 5.47 1.27
C MET A 262 -0.74 6.56 1.16
N THR A 263 -0.96 7.48 0.23
CA THR A 263 -0.31 8.79 0.24
C THR A 263 -1.37 9.85 0.53
N GLY A 264 -1.06 10.79 1.40
CA GLY A 264 -2.04 11.76 1.86
C GLY A 264 -1.57 13.20 1.68
N CYS A 265 -2.52 14.06 1.33
CA CYS A 265 -2.33 15.50 1.36
C CYS A 265 -2.41 15.98 2.81
N ALA A 266 -1.37 16.69 3.25
CA ALA A 266 -1.28 17.27 4.58
C ALA A 266 -0.92 18.76 4.48
N VAL A 267 -1.40 19.55 5.43
CA VAL A 267 -1.10 20.99 5.51
C VAL A 267 -0.19 21.24 6.69
N GLY A 268 0.82 22.08 6.52
CA GLY A 268 1.71 22.49 7.59
C GLY A 268 0.94 23.24 8.69
N GLU A 269 1.12 22.89 9.97
CA GLU A 269 0.46 23.58 11.10
C GLU A 269 0.82 25.07 11.14
N ARG A 270 2.04 25.42 10.72
CA ARG A 270 2.57 26.79 10.69
C ARG A 270 2.77 27.31 9.28
N ALA A 271 2.05 26.74 8.29
CA ALA A 271 2.13 27.18 6.92
C ALA A 271 1.79 28.66 6.78
N GLU A 272 2.50 29.36 5.92
CA GLU A 272 2.27 30.81 5.66
C GLU A 272 0.87 31.04 5.06
N HIS A 273 0.47 30.16 4.15
CA HIS A 273 -0.83 30.22 3.46
C HIS A 273 -1.76 29.07 3.89
N ARG A 274 -1.82 28.83 5.22
CA ARG A 274 -2.55 27.67 5.79
C ARG A 274 -4.03 27.60 5.36
N ASP A 275 -4.74 28.74 5.37
CA ASP A 275 -6.17 28.78 5.03
C ASP A 275 -6.41 28.49 3.54
N GLU A 276 -5.52 28.92 2.68
CA GLU A 276 -5.53 28.63 1.25
C GLU A 276 -5.19 27.16 1.00
N ALA A 277 -4.17 26.63 1.66
CA ALA A 277 -3.77 25.22 1.58
C ALA A 277 -4.90 24.29 2.02
N LEU A 278 -5.64 24.61 3.09
CA LEU A 278 -6.83 23.85 3.52
C LEU A 278 -7.90 23.80 2.43
N LYS A 279 -8.17 24.92 1.76
CA LYS A 279 -9.12 24.96 0.62
C LYS A 279 -8.64 24.14 -0.56
N VAL A 280 -7.32 24.17 -0.85
CA VAL A 280 -6.74 23.35 -1.91
C VAL A 280 -6.96 21.87 -1.60
N VAL A 281 -6.65 21.41 -0.38
CA VAL A 281 -6.91 20.01 0.04
C VAL A 281 -8.37 19.65 -0.13
N ASP A 282 -9.29 20.53 0.30
CA ASP A 282 -10.73 20.27 0.22
C ASP A 282 -11.20 20.11 -1.24
N VAL A 283 -10.62 20.86 -2.18
CA VAL A 283 -10.92 20.73 -3.62
C VAL A 283 -10.29 19.49 -4.23
N ILE A 284 -8.98 19.26 -4.01
CA ILE A 284 -8.28 18.15 -4.68
C ILE A 284 -8.65 16.76 -4.15
N CYS A 285 -9.18 16.71 -2.94
CA CYS A 285 -9.62 15.47 -2.30
C CYS A 285 -11.17 15.33 -2.28
N SER A 286 -11.90 16.20 -3.00
CA SER A 286 -13.35 16.08 -3.15
C SER A 286 -13.72 15.06 -4.22
N ASP A 287 -14.91 14.48 -4.10
CA ASP A 287 -15.48 13.51 -5.06
C ASP A 287 -16.07 14.19 -6.32
N GLU A 288 -15.89 15.52 -6.50
CA GLU A 288 -16.50 16.32 -7.58
C GLU A 288 -15.55 16.55 -8.76
#